data_c3a37205fe3f9b7bb85a99386e4e26c9
#
_entry.id   c3a37205fe3f9b7bb85a99386e4e26c9
#
_cell.length_a   1.000
_cell.length_b   1.000
_cell.length_c   1.000
_cell.angle_alpha   90.00
_cell.angle_beta   90.00
_cell.angle_gamma   90.00
#
_symmetry.space_group_name_H-M   'P 1'
#
loop_
_entity.id
_entity.type
_entity.pdbx_description
1 polymer ?
#
loop_
_entity_poly.entity_id
_entity_poly.type
_entity_poly.pdbx_seq_one_letter_code
_entity_poly.pdbx_strand_id
1 'polypeptide(L)' 'MFKAVLFVCFMATPDKCFNAVDVRGPYEDMRQCRNRVFEMKTDITTNPKTKKLLFVVSTRCDKVKEERHHAQSHGV' A
#
# COMPACT_ATOMS: atom_id res chain seq x y z
N MET A 1 0.19 -1.83 -14.57
CA MET A 1 0.90 -1.33 -13.40
C MET A 1 0.23 -1.79 -12.12
N PHE A 2 0.98 -1.80 -11.04
CA PHE A 2 0.50 -2.33 -9.77
C PHE A 2 0.76 -1.35 -8.63
N LYS A 3 -0.18 -1.28 -7.71
CA LYS A 3 -0.09 -0.38 -6.56
C LYS A 3 -0.09 -1.20 -5.28
N ALA A 4 0.82 -0.89 -4.37
CA ALA A 4 0.95 -1.62 -3.11
C ALA A 4 -0.07 -1.10 -2.10
N VAL A 5 -0.83 -2.01 -1.50
CA VAL A 5 -1.87 -1.67 -0.53
C VAL A 5 -1.81 -2.65 0.63
N LEU A 6 -1.91 -2.12 1.84
CA LEU A 6 -2.03 -2.91 3.05
C LEU A 6 -3.40 -2.65 3.68
N PHE A 7 -4.03 -3.70 4.19
CA PHE A 7 -5.22 -3.56 5.00
C PHE A 7 -4.79 -3.61 6.47
N VAL A 8 -5.00 -2.53 7.19
CA VAL A 8 -4.43 -2.32 8.52
C VAL A 8 -5.54 -2.00 9.50
N CYS A 9 -5.46 -2.55 10.69
CA CYS A 9 -6.45 -2.29 11.74
C CYS A 9 -5.79 -1.76 12.99
N PHE A 10 -6.57 -1.07 13.83
CA PHE A 10 -6.07 -0.54 15.10
C PHE A 10 -6.16 -1.62 16.18
N MET A 11 -5.10 -1.77 16.96
CA MET A 11 -5.09 -2.79 18.01
C MET A 11 -6.11 -2.51 19.09
N ALA A 12 -6.30 -1.24 19.45
CA ALA A 12 -7.24 -0.89 20.51
C ALA A 12 -8.71 -1.05 20.08
N THR A 13 -8.96 -0.90 18.78
CA THR A 13 -10.31 -1.04 18.21
C THR A 13 -10.21 -1.86 16.94
N PRO A 14 -10.13 -3.21 17.07
CA PRO A 14 -9.82 -4.07 15.91
C PRO A 14 -10.86 -4.05 14.80
N ASP A 15 -12.04 -3.54 15.07
CA ASP A 15 -13.07 -3.37 14.04
C ASP A 15 -12.87 -2.11 13.22
N LYS A 16 -11.93 -1.26 13.60
CA LYS A 16 -11.62 -0.06 12.83
C LYS A 16 -10.36 -0.29 12.01
N CYS A 17 -10.53 -0.27 10.71
CA CYS A 17 -9.48 -0.60 9.77
C CYS A 17 -9.44 0.39 8.62
N PHE A 18 -8.32 0.42 7.90
CA PHE A 18 -8.18 1.29 6.74
C PHE A 18 -7.21 0.67 5.76
N ASN A 19 -7.23 1.15 4.52
CA ASN A 19 -6.28 0.74 3.49
C ASN A 19 -5.14 1.73 3.47
N ALA A 20 -3.93 1.24 3.72
CA ALA A 20 -2.72 2.04 3.62
C ALA A 20 -2.19 1.90 2.21
N VAL A 21 -2.35 2.93 1.41
CA VAL A 21 -1.95 2.91 0.01
C VAL A 21 -0.58 3.55 -0.14
N ASP A 22 0.29 2.87 -0.89
CA ASP A 22 1.64 3.36 -1.12
C ASP A 22 1.59 4.71 -1.86
N VAL A 23 2.36 5.68 -1.37
CA VAL A 23 2.46 6.98 -2.02
C VAL A 23 3.41 6.94 -3.20
N ARG A 24 4.22 5.91 -3.29
CA ARG A 24 5.11 5.69 -4.41
C ARG A 24 4.42 4.83 -5.46
N GLY A 25 5.07 4.69 -6.61
CA GLY A 25 4.52 3.86 -7.66
C GLY A 25 3.53 4.64 -8.48
N PRO A 26 2.72 3.99 -9.27
CA PRO A 26 2.60 2.52 -9.36
C PRO A 26 3.82 1.87 -9.99
N TYR A 27 3.90 0.56 -9.85
CA TYR A 27 5.04 -0.23 -10.32
C TYR A 27 4.64 -1.03 -11.54
N GLU A 28 5.55 -1.15 -12.50
CA GLU A 28 5.27 -1.90 -13.72
C GLU A 28 5.33 -3.40 -13.48
N ASP A 29 6.17 -3.80 -12.53
CA ASP A 29 6.44 -5.21 -12.27
C ASP A 29 5.77 -5.63 -10.96
N MET A 30 5.09 -6.77 -10.99
CA MET A 30 4.47 -7.32 -9.79
C MET A 30 5.51 -7.57 -8.69
N ARG A 31 6.72 -7.97 -9.09
CA ARG A 31 7.78 -8.22 -8.10
C ARG A 31 8.13 -6.95 -7.35
N GLN A 32 8.23 -5.83 -8.06
CA GLN A 32 8.54 -4.56 -7.43
C GLN A 32 7.44 -4.18 -6.44
N CYS A 33 6.19 -4.40 -6.83
CA CYS A 33 5.07 -4.11 -5.95
C CYS A 33 5.12 -4.98 -4.70
N ARG A 34 5.41 -6.26 -4.85
CA ARG A 34 5.49 -7.18 -3.72
C ARG A 34 6.61 -6.80 -2.77
N ASN A 35 7.75 -6.39 -3.31
CA ASN A 35 8.87 -5.93 -2.50
C ASN A 35 8.47 -4.71 -1.70
N ARG A 36 7.75 -3.79 -2.32
CA ARG A 36 7.29 -2.59 -1.64
C ARG A 36 6.28 -2.92 -0.55
N VAL A 37 5.36 -3.85 -0.83
CA VAL A 37 4.39 -4.30 0.16
C VAL A 37 5.12 -4.85 1.39
N PHE A 38 6.16 -5.64 1.17
CA PHE A 38 6.93 -6.21 2.26
C PHE A 38 7.63 -5.11 3.07
N GLU A 39 8.19 -4.11 2.40
CA GLU A 39 8.82 -2.98 3.07
C GLU A 39 7.82 -2.23 3.94
N MET A 40 6.64 -1.96 3.40
CA MET A 40 5.61 -1.24 4.13
C MET A 40 5.16 -2.02 5.36
N LYS A 41 4.95 -3.32 5.20
CA LYS A 41 4.57 -4.17 6.31
C LYS A 41 5.66 -4.17 7.38
N THR A 42 6.92 -4.31 6.96
CA THR A 42 8.03 -4.30 7.89
C THR A 42 8.11 -2.99 8.65
N ASP A 43 7.92 -1.87 7.95
CA ASP A 43 7.96 -0.56 8.59
C ASP A 43 6.90 -0.47 9.70
N ILE A 44 5.69 -0.92 9.42
CA ILE A 44 4.60 -0.84 10.40
C ILE A 44 4.90 -1.75 11.60
N THR A 45 5.39 -2.94 11.35
CA THR A 45 5.59 -3.94 12.42
C THR A 45 6.85 -3.71 13.23
N THR A 46 7.81 -2.93 12.72
CA THR A 46 9.05 -2.67 13.43
C THR A 46 9.15 -1.27 14.00
N ASN A 47 8.39 -0.32 13.48
CA ASN A 47 8.41 1.04 13.99
C ASN A 47 7.81 1.08 15.39
N PRO A 48 8.56 1.60 16.39
CA PRO A 48 8.06 1.60 17.77
C PRO A 48 6.72 2.31 17.95
N LYS A 49 6.43 3.31 17.11
CA LYS A 49 5.17 4.05 17.22
C LYS A 49 4.00 3.29 16.66
N THR A 50 4.18 2.59 15.54
CA THR A 50 3.08 1.91 14.87
C THR A 50 2.88 0.48 15.32
N LYS A 51 3.94 -0.21 15.73
CA LYS A 51 3.80 -1.62 16.08
C LYS A 51 2.92 -1.85 17.29
N LYS A 52 2.74 -0.82 18.13
CA LYS A 52 1.87 -0.91 19.30
C LYS A 52 0.45 -0.44 19.02
N LEU A 53 0.24 0.21 17.88
CA LEU A 53 -1.04 0.81 17.56
C LEU A 53 -1.77 0.09 16.42
N LEU A 54 -1.02 -0.50 15.51
CA LEU A 54 -1.56 -1.05 14.27
C LEU A 54 -1.10 -2.47 14.04
N PHE A 55 -1.93 -3.24 13.33
CA PHE A 55 -1.49 -4.54 12.84
C PHE A 55 -1.98 -4.71 11.40
N VAL A 56 -1.19 -5.43 10.61
CA VAL A 56 -1.48 -5.66 9.20
C VAL A 56 -2.29 -6.93 9.06
N VAL A 57 -3.46 -6.80 8.46
CA VAL A 57 -4.36 -7.93 8.27
C VAL A 57 -4.04 -8.64 6.96
N SER A 58 -3.84 -7.88 5.90
CA SER A 58 -3.56 -8.46 4.60
C SER A 58 -2.79 -7.47 3.74
N THR A 59 -2.20 -7.99 2.69
CA THR A 59 -1.43 -7.19 1.74
C THR A 59 -1.90 -7.54 0.34
N ARG A 60 -1.82 -6.56 -0.57
CA ARG A 60 -2.16 -6.84 -1.95
C ARG A 60 -1.48 -5.86 -2.89
N CYS A 61 -1.42 -6.25 -4.15
CA CYS A 61 -0.94 -5.40 -5.23
C CYS A 61 -2.11 -5.22 -6.19
N ASP A 62 -2.70 -4.05 -6.18
CA ASP A 62 -3.86 -3.75 -7.01
C ASP A 62 -3.41 -3.33 -8.40
N LYS A 63 -4.10 -3.82 -9.41
CA LYS A 63 -3.81 -3.46 -10.79
C LYS A 63 -4.36 -2.08 -11.08
N VAL A 64 -3.54 -1.25 -11.74
CA VAL A 64 -3.88 0.14 -12.03
C VAL A 64 -3.84 0.34 -13.53
N LYS A 65 -4.80 1.09 -14.06
CA LYS A 65 -4.82 1.37 -15.48
C LYS A 65 -3.72 2.37 -15.84
N GLU A 66 -3.05 2.05 -16.91
CA GLU A 66 -1.91 2.83 -17.32
C GLU A 66 -2.27 4.10 -18.08
N GLU A 67 -3.28 4.03 -18.89
CA GLU A 67 -3.62 5.16 -19.75
C GLU A 67 -4.10 6.35 -18.95
N ARG A 68 -4.41 6.15 -17.70
CA ARG A 68 -4.88 7.25 -16.91
C ARG A 68 -3.89 8.40 -16.85
N HIS A 69 -2.62 8.07 -16.90
CA HIS A 69 -1.63 9.08 -16.75
C HIS A 69 -1.53 9.96 -17.98
N HIS A 70 -1.94 9.43 -19.11
CA HIS A 70 -1.81 10.25 -20.27
C HIS A 70 -3.01 11.15 -20.45
N ALA A 71 -4.06 10.81 -19.82
CA ALA A 71 -5.19 11.70 -19.89
C ALA A 71 -4.81 13.07 -19.46
N GLN A 72 -3.88 13.10 -18.94
CA GLN A 72 -3.47 14.22 -18.67
C GLN A 72 -2.61 14.86 -19.49
N SER A 73 -2.38 14.33 -19.95
CA SER A 73 -1.75 14.81 -20.80
C SER A 73 -2.10 15.62 -21.59
N HIS A 74 -2.63 15.52 -21.33
CA HIS A 74 -3.02 15.94 -21.87
C HIS A 74 -3.00 16.80 -21.92
N GLY A 75 -3.08 16.74 -21.77
CA GLY A 75 -3.11 17.22 -21.97
C GLY A 75 -2.68 17.85 -22.24
N VAL A 76 -2.40 17.94 -22.49
CA VAL A 76 -2.15 18.21 -22.87
C VAL A 76 -2.23 18.43 -23.32
#